data_d77befad4ba09f80b90cd6c36d744cd2
#
_entry.id   d77befad4ba09f80b90cd6c36d744cd2
#
_cell.length_a   1.000
_cell.length_b   1.000
_cell.length_c   1.000
_cell.angle_alpha   90.00
_cell.angle_beta   90.00
_cell.angle_gamma   90.00
#
_symmetry.space_group_name_H-M   'P 1'
#
loop_
_entity.id
_entity.type
_entity.pdbx_description
1 polymer ?
#
loop_
_entity_poly.entity_id
_entity_poly.type
_entity_poly.pdbx_seq_one_letter_code
_entity_poly.pdbx_strand_id
1 'polypeptide(L)'
;MIAPASAVRGRIQVPGDKSVSHRYAILAALADGASTITNYAPGGDCRSTLACLSALGVTIARVPGPDGRVTISGRGLGGLQPPSAPLDCGNSGTTMRLLAGVLAAHPFAATMVGDESLSRRPMRRVMAPLTEMGARFEAAAGDRPPLTVHGGRLRALHYRPDVPSAQVKSAVLLAGLQTEGTTAVTEPAATRDHTERALAAFGVPPAVEGRRIAVTGARRLQGRDLRVPGDLSSAAFPAVAAAALPGSDITIEGVGLNPSRSAILSVLRRFGAIVDAQVTEPGSGEPAGTIRIRHGRLEAVEILPVDVPEVIDELPVLAALATFGGGITVSGAAELRVKESDRIATLIGGLRAMGADADERPDGFTIRPTRRLTGGQVDAHGDHRLAMAFAIAALGATGPTSMTGADVVAVSYPGFFADLDKLRA
;
A
#
# COMPACT_ATOMS: atom_id res chain seq x y z
N MET A 1 -20.58 -13.94 -6.53
CA MET A 1 -20.96 -14.95 -5.51
C MET A 1 -19.72 -15.79 -5.21
N ILE A 2 -19.40 -16.02 -3.93
CA ILE A 2 -18.23 -16.79 -3.49
C ILE A 2 -18.76 -18.04 -2.79
N ALA A 3 -18.35 -19.21 -3.29
CA ALA A 3 -18.68 -20.49 -2.67
C ALA A 3 -17.61 -20.88 -1.64
N PRO A 4 -17.94 -21.66 -0.60
CA PRO A 4 -16.98 -22.26 0.32
C PRO A 4 -15.93 -23.10 -0.41
N ALA A 5 -14.76 -23.28 0.24
CA ALA A 5 -13.70 -24.14 -0.24
C ALA A 5 -13.20 -25.06 0.87
N SER A 6 -12.76 -26.26 0.53
CA SER A 6 -12.20 -27.20 1.50
C SER A 6 -10.73 -26.94 1.79
N ALA A 7 -9.97 -26.49 0.80
CA ALA A 7 -8.56 -26.16 0.87
C ALA A 7 -8.17 -25.20 -0.24
N VAL A 8 -7.00 -24.59 -0.14
CA VAL A 8 -6.31 -23.89 -1.23
C VAL A 8 -4.93 -24.48 -1.43
N ARG A 9 -4.52 -24.72 -2.68
CA ARG A 9 -3.26 -25.37 -3.02
C ARG A 9 -2.66 -24.81 -4.29
N GLY A 10 -1.35 -24.91 -4.42
CA GLY A 10 -0.64 -24.59 -5.65
C GLY A 10 0.38 -23.46 -5.50
N ARG A 11 0.74 -22.90 -6.65
CA ARG A 11 1.72 -21.81 -6.76
C ARG A 11 1.07 -20.61 -7.40
N ILE A 12 1.44 -19.42 -6.91
CA ILE A 12 0.90 -18.16 -7.39
C ILE A 12 1.98 -17.09 -7.39
N GLN A 13 1.85 -16.14 -8.31
CA GLN A 13 2.54 -14.86 -8.27
C GLN A 13 1.48 -13.76 -8.09
N VAL A 14 1.73 -12.85 -7.20
CA VAL A 14 0.84 -11.71 -6.95
C VAL A 14 1.30 -10.50 -7.78
N PRO A 15 0.42 -9.51 -8.05
CA PRO A 15 0.80 -8.29 -8.73
C PRO A 15 1.97 -7.58 -8.05
N GLY A 16 2.70 -6.79 -8.80
CA GLY A 16 3.77 -5.95 -8.26
C GLY A 16 3.30 -5.05 -7.12
N ASP A 17 4.21 -4.78 -6.17
CA ASP A 17 3.94 -3.95 -5.00
C ASP A 17 3.53 -2.53 -5.41
N LYS A 18 2.35 -2.12 -4.94
CA LYS A 18 1.77 -0.81 -5.20
C LYS A 18 2.69 0.32 -4.73
N SER A 19 3.18 0.22 -3.50
CA SER A 19 4.00 1.26 -2.85
C SER A 19 5.35 1.45 -3.53
N VAL A 20 5.96 0.36 -3.97
CA VAL A 20 7.22 0.35 -4.74
C VAL A 20 6.98 0.91 -6.14
N SER A 21 5.91 0.49 -6.82
CA SER A 21 5.56 0.95 -8.17
C SER A 21 5.40 2.47 -8.24
N HIS A 22 4.67 3.07 -7.30
CA HIS A 22 4.53 4.54 -7.22
C HIS A 22 5.90 5.22 -7.16
N ARG A 23 6.77 4.75 -6.27
CA ARG A 23 8.07 5.35 -6.02
C ARG A 23 9.01 5.21 -7.21
N TYR A 24 9.06 4.02 -7.80
CA TYR A 24 9.90 3.79 -8.97
C TYR A 24 9.44 4.66 -10.15
N ALA A 25 8.14 4.79 -10.40
CA ALA A 25 7.65 5.67 -11.45
C ALA A 25 7.99 7.15 -11.21
N ILE A 26 7.80 7.64 -9.98
CA ILE A 26 8.11 9.03 -9.61
C ILE A 26 9.61 9.30 -9.73
N LEU A 27 10.47 8.42 -9.19
CA LEU A 27 11.92 8.61 -9.27
C LEU A 27 12.44 8.44 -10.70
N ALA A 28 11.87 7.52 -11.50
CA ALA A 28 12.17 7.40 -12.92
C ALA A 28 11.84 8.67 -13.70
N ALA A 29 10.71 9.32 -13.37
CA ALA A 29 10.33 10.59 -14.00
C ALA A 29 11.30 11.74 -13.67
N LEU A 30 11.91 11.71 -12.48
CA LEU A 30 12.91 12.68 -12.00
C LEU A 30 14.35 12.30 -12.33
N ALA A 31 14.59 11.12 -12.90
CA ALA A 31 15.93 10.66 -13.25
C ALA A 31 16.42 11.22 -14.58
N ASP A 32 17.73 11.20 -14.77
CA ASP A 32 18.36 11.41 -16.09
C ASP A 32 18.30 10.09 -16.88
N GLY A 33 17.83 10.15 -18.14
CA GLY A 33 17.73 8.97 -19.02
C GLY A 33 16.45 8.17 -18.84
N ALA A 34 16.43 6.98 -19.41
CA ALA A 34 15.25 6.10 -19.38
C ALA A 34 15.37 5.05 -18.28
N SER A 35 14.22 4.68 -17.74
CA SER A 35 14.09 3.55 -16.80
C SER A 35 13.11 2.54 -17.35
N THR A 36 13.42 1.24 -17.20
CA THR A 36 12.51 0.14 -17.49
C THR A 36 12.07 -0.51 -16.18
N ILE A 37 10.79 -0.49 -15.88
CA ILE A 37 10.23 -1.08 -14.68
C ILE A 37 9.39 -2.28 -15.09
N THR A 38 9.77 -3.49 -14.64
CA THR A 38 9.02 -4.73 -14.87
C THR A 38 8.18 -5.09 -13.64
N ASN A 39 7.11 -5.86 -13.85
CA ASN A 39 6.12 -6.20 -12.82
C ASN A 39 5.51 -4.97 -12.13
N TYR A 40 5.32 -3.88 -12.88
CA TYR A 40 4.67 -2.67 -12.39
C TYR A 40 3.22 -2.98 -11.99
N ALA A 41 2.78 -2.51 -10.82
CA ALA A 41 1.45 -2.80 -10.30
C ALA A 41 0.34 -2.36 -11.27
N PRO A 42 -0.59 -3.28 -11.66
CA PRO A 42 -1.61 -3.00 -12.65
C PRO A 42 -2.82 -2.23 -12.10
N GLY A 43 -2.89 -2.03 -10.78
CA GLY A 43 -4.02 -1.42 -10.09
C GLY A 43 -4.29 0.04 -10.48
N GLY A 44 -5.50 0.51 -10.20
CA GLY A 44 -5.98 1.86 -10.50
C GLY A 44 -5.08 2.95 -9.95
N ASP A 45 -4.65 2.81 -8.70
CA ASP A 45 -3.76 3.77 -8.03
C ASP A 45 -2.46 4.02 -8.80
N CYS A 46 -1.81 2.95 -9.28
CA CYS A 46 -0.56 3.07 -10.03
C CYS A 46 -0.77 3.61 -11.44
N ARG A 47 -1.93 3.33 -12.06
CA ARG A 47 -2.31 3.95 -13.33
C ARG A 47 -2.48 5.46 -13.19
N SER A 48 -3.11 5.94 -12.11
CA SER A 48 -3.24 7.38 -11.83
C SER A 48 -1.88 8.05 -11.70
N THR A 49 -0.89 7.41 -11.03
CA THR A 49 0.48 7.97 -10.97
C THR A 49 1.08 8.15 -12.37
N LEU A 50 1.00 7.13 -13.23
CA LEU A 50 1.53 7.23 -14.59
C LEU A 50 0.82 8.31 -15.41
N ALA A 51 -0.51 8.41 -15.27
CA ALA A 51 -1.31 9.45 -15.95
C ALA A 51 -0.89 10.87 -15.49
N CYS A 52 -0.77 11.09 -14.17
CA CYS A 52 -0.30 12.37 -13.63
C CYS A 52 1.11 12.71 -14.12
N LEU A 53 2.04 11.75 -14.13
CA LEU A 53 3.40 11.99 -14.64
C LEU A 53 3.40 12.28 -16.13
N SER A 54 2.56 11.60 -16.93
CA SER A 54 2.40 11.94 -18.36
C SER A 54 1.86 13.34 -18.57
N ALA A 55 0.87 13.77 -17.76
CA ALA A 55 0.34 15.14 -17.80
C ALA A 55 1.38 16.19 -17.38
N LEU A 56 2.40 15.81 -16.63
CA LEU A 56 3.55 16.64 -16.27
C LEU A 56 4.70 16.58 -17.32
N GLY A 57 4.43 16.06 -18.52
CA GLY A 57 5.35 16.05 -19.65
C GLY A 57 6.32 14.87 -19.68
N VAL A 58 6.13 13.84 -18.86
CA VAL A 58 6.97 12.63 -18.85
C VAL A 58 6.51 11.68 -19.96
N THR A 59 7.43 11.22 -20.81
CA THR A 59 7.13 10.20 -21.82
C THR A 59 7.11 8.83 -21.18
N ILE A 60 5.96 8.15 -21.25
CA ILE A 60 5.73 6.85 -20.65
C ILE A 60 5.21 5.89 -21.72
N ALA A 61 5.91 4.76 -21.91
CA ALA A 61 5.47 3.67 -22.76
C ALA A 61 5.10 2.45 -21.88
N ARG A 62 3.88 1.93 -22.07
CA ARG A 62 3.44 0.68 -21.44
C ARG A 62 3.44 -0.40 -22.48
N VAL A 63 4.13 -1.51 -22.18
CA VAL A 63 4.11 -2.70 -23.02
C VAL A 63 3.03 -3.63 -22.49
N PRO A 64 1.96 -3.90 -23.26
CA PRO A 64 0.96 -4.90 -22.87
C PRO A 64 1.64 -6.27 -22.70
N GLY A 65 1.32 -6.98 -21.63
CA GLY A 65 1.86 -8.31 -21.38
C GLY A 65 1.87 -8.67 -19.89
N PRO A 66 2.15 -9.94 -19.58
CA PRO A 66 2.15 -10.44 -18.20
C PRO A 66 3.24 -9.79 -17.34
N ASP A 67 4.31 -9.25 -17.97
CA ASP A 67 5.44 -8.65 -17.26
C ASP A 67 5.15 -7.27 -16.67
N GLY A 68 3.99 -6.67 -16.97
CA GLY A 68 3.64 -5.33 -16.49
C GLY A 68 4.75 -4.29 -16.75
N ARG A 69 5.37 -4.31 -17.95
CA ARG A 69 6.51 -3.48 -18.28
C ARG A 69 6.12 -2.04 -18.57
N VAL A 70 6.81 -1.09 -17.92
CA VAL A 70 6.66 0.35 -18.15
C VAL A 70 8.03 0.94 -18.40
N THR A 71 8.19 1.69 -19.50
CA THR A 71 9.40 2.48 -19.77
C THR A 71 9.09 3.95 -19.57
N ILE A 72 9.90 4.64 -18.77
CA ILE A 72 9.73 6.04 -18.38
C ILE A 72 10.98 6.80 -18.80
N SER A 73 10.83 7.76 -19.69
CA SER A 73 11.90 8.68 -20.07
C SER A 73 11.93 9.83 -19.08
N GLY A 74 12.90 9.81 -18.18
CA GLY A 74 13.03 10.80 -17.11
C GLY A 74 13.32 12.21 -17.66
N ARG A 75 12.90 13.20 -16.89
CA ARG A 75 13.05 14.63 -17.23
C ARG A 75 14.16 15.32 -16.44
N GLY A 76 14.79 14.58 -15.52
CA GLY A 76 15.72 15.14 -14.54
C GLY A 76 15.02 15.96 -13.44
N LEU A 77 15.78 16.34 -12.42
CA LEU A 77 15.29 17.20 -11.36
C LEU A 77 14.88 18.57 -11.92
N GLY A 78 13.68 19.05 -11.55
CA GLY A 78 13.13 20.31 -12.03
C GLY A 78 12.63 20.30 -13.49
N GLY A 79 12.66 19.16 -14.19
CA GLY A 79 12.32 19.06 -15.61
C GLY A 79 10.84 18.78 -15.90
N LEU A 80 9.98 18.63 -14.90
CA LEU A 80 8.54 18.47 -15.12
C LEU A 80 7.92 19.77 -15.65
N GLN A 81 6.85 19.63 -16.42
CA GLN A 81 6.13 20.73 -17.04
C GLN A 81 4.81 21.03 -16.34
N PRO A 82 4.33 22.30 -16.37
CA PRO A 82 3.01 22.62 -15.84
C PRO A 82 1.93 21.83 -16.58
N PRO A 83 0.99 21.19 -15.85
CA PRO A 83 -0.09 20.44 -16.49
C PRO A 83 -1.13 21.39 -17.08
N SER A 84 -1.73 21.01 -18.21
CA SER A 84 -2.78 21.78 -18.89
C SER A 84 -4.18 21.63 -18.26
N ALA A 85 -4.35 20.64 -17.36
CA ALA A 85 -5.59 20.32 -16.66
C ALA A 85 -5.28 19.80 -15.26
N PRO A 86 -6.26 19.73 -14.34
CA PRO A 86 -6.07 19.09 -13.04
C PRO A 86 -5.55 17.67 -13.17
N LEU A 87 -4.64 17.28 -12.28
CA LEU A 87 -4.06 15.94 -12.19
C LEU A 87 -5.04 15.03 -11.46
N ASP A 88 -5.62 14.07 -12.16
CA ASP A 88 -6.54 13.11 -11.56
C ASP A 88 -5.78 11.99 -10.84
N CYS A 89 -5.81 12.01 -9.52
CA CYS A 89 -5.22 10.99 -8.67
C CYS A 89 -6.15 9.79 -8.45
N GLY A 90 -7.39 9.79 -8.96
CA GLY A 90 -8.37 8.75 -8.73
C GLY A 90 -8.60 8.50 -7.23
N ASN A 91 -8.51 7.24 -6.78
CA ASN A 91 -8.57 6.89 -5.36
C ASN A 91 -7.21 6.99 -4.63
N SER A 92 -6.13 7.31 -5.35
CA SER A 92 -4.77 7.17 -4.85
C SER A 92 -4.31 8.32 -3.95
N GLY A 93 -4.48 8.18 -2.65
CA GLY A 93 -3.84 9.06 -1.67
C GLY A 93 -2.32 9.02 -1.72
N THR A 94 -1.71 7.94 -2.21
CA THR A 94 -0.26 7.83 -2.40
C THR A 94 0.19 8.74 -3.54
N THR A 95 -0.47 8.68 -4.69
CA THR A 95 -0.18 9.57 -5.83
C THR A 95 -0.24 11.04 -5.40
N MET A 96 -1.33 11.47 -4.79
CA MET A 96 -1.53 12.86 -4.38
C MET A 96 -0.46 13.33 -3.39
N ARG A 97 -0.17 12.55 -2.36
CA ARG A 97 0.79 12.97 -1.32
C ARG A 97 2.24 12.97 -1.80
N LEU A 98 2.65 11.97 -2.57
CA LEU A 98 4.02 11.92 -3.08
C LEU A 98 4.26 12.99 -4.16
N LEU A 99 3.28 13.18 -5.07
CA LEU A 99 3.37 14.25 -6.07
C LEU A 99 3.32 15.64 -5.44
N ALA A 100 2.61 15.84 -4.33
CA ALA A 100 2.67 17.11 -3.60
C ALA A 100 4.11 17.45 -3.21
N GLY A 101 4.90 16.47 -2.72
CA GLY A 101 6.32 16.66 -2.43
C GLY A 101 7.16 16.98 -3.67
N VAL A 102 6.89 16.32 -4.79
CA VAL A 102 7.59 16.56 -6.06
C VAL A 102 7.25 17.96 -6.61
N LEU A 103 5.96 18.28 -6.68
CA LEU A 103 5.46 19.53 -7.28
C LEU A 103 5.85 20.77 -6.45
N ALA A 104 6.01 20.61 -5.12
CA ALA A 104 6.43 21.70 -4.25
C ALA A 104 7.75 22.37 -4.69
N ALA A 105 8.64 21.65 -5.38
CA ALA A 105 9.91 22.18 -5.87
C ALA A 105 9.86 22.73 -7.31
N HIS A 106 8.69 22.71 -7.98
CA HIS A 106 8.57 23.17 -9.36
C HIS A 106 7.92 24.56 -9.43
N PRO A 107 8.44 25.49 -10.25
CA PRO A 107 8.02 26.90 -10.27
C PRO A 107 6.71 27.11 -11.05
N PHE A 108 5.69 26.29 -10.77
CA PHE A 108 4.35 26.41 -11.33
C PHE A 108 3.27 25.95 -10.34
N ALA A 109 2.02 26.25 -10.64
CA ALA A 109 0.88 25.74 -9.90
C ALA A 109 0.32 24.47 -10.57
N ALA A 110 -0.04 23.48 -9.76
CA ALA A 110 -0.71 22.27 -10.22
C ALA A 110 -1.83 21.88 -9.26
N THR A 111 -3.04 21.68 -9.80
CA THR A 111 -4.19 21.22 -9.02
C THR A 111 -4.33 19.71 -9.15
N MET A 112 -4.45 19.03 -8.03
CA MET A 112 -4.72 17.60 -7.94
C MET A 112 -6.14 17.36 -7.46
N VAL A 113 -6.86 16.48 -8.16
CA VAL A 113 -8.21 16.04 -7.82
C VAL A 113 -8.23 14.54 -7.52
N GLY A 114 -9.29 14.07 -6.93
CA GLY A 114 -9.50 12.65 -6.66
C GLY A 114 -10.98 12.30 -6.72
N ASP A 115 -11.26 11.00 -6.61
CA ASP A 115 -12.62 10.51 -6.51
C ASP A 115 -13.30 10.93 -5.18
N GLU A 116 -14.54 10.52 -4.99
CA GLU A 116 -15.30 10.84 -3.79
C GLU A 116 -14.61 10.37 -2.49
N SER A 117 -13.99 9.20 -2.51
CA SER A 117 -13.27 8.64 -1.35
C SER A 117 -12.02 9.46 -1.03
N LEU A 118 -11.18 9.76 -2.04
CA LEU A 118 -9.97 10.55 -1.83
C LEU A 118 -10.29 11.99 -1.43
N SER A 119 -11.37 12.56 -1.96
CA SER A 119 -11.83 13.93 -1.65
C SER A 119 -12.27 14.13 -0.19
N ARG A 120 -12.50 13.04 0.56
CA ARG A 120 -12.80 13.11 2.01
C ARG A 120 -11.55 13.05 2.90
N ARG A 121 -10.39 12.67 2.33
CA ARG A 121 -9.16 12.43 3.12
C ARG A 121 -8.40 13.73 3.36
N PRO A 122 -8.00 14.03 4.61
CA PRO A 122 -7.24 15.25 4.91
C PRO A 122 -5.79 15.17 4.36
N MET A 123 -5.30 16.29 3.84
CA MET A 123 -3.94 16.43 3.30
C MET A 123 -3.03 17.29 4.19
N ARG A 124 -3.53 17.82 5.32
CA ARG A 124 -2.78 18.69 6.22
C ARG A 124 -1.41 18.15 6.60
N ARG A 125 -1.32 16.83 6.89
CA ARG A 125 -0.06 16.20 7.33
C ARG A 125 1.06 16.30 6.28
N VAL A 126 0.74 16.36 4.98
CA VAL A 126 1.73 16.55 3.93
C VAL A 126 1.91 18.02 3.58
N MET A 127 0.85 18.82 3.67
CA MET A 127 0.91 20.26 3.39
C MET A 127 1.80 20.99 4.42
N ALA A 128 1.68 20.69 5.70
CA ALA A 128 2.39 21.38 6.78
C ALA A 128 3.93 21.41 6.57
N PRO A 129 4.64 20.28 6.47
CA PRO A 129 6.09 20.30 6.26
C PRO A 129 6.50 20.93 4.93
N LEU A 130 5.73 20.73 3.86
CA LEU A 130 6.04 21.32 2.56
C LEU A 130 5.84 22.85 2.56
N THR A 131 4.89 23.34 3.36
CA THR A 131 4.72 24.80 3.60
C THR A 131 5.91 25.36 4.39
N GLU A 132 6.38 24.64 5.40
CA GLU A 132 7.60 25.03 6.11
C GLU A 132 8.83 25.06 5.18
N MET A 133 8.88 24.20 4.16
CA MET A 133 9.92 24.22 3.12
C MET A 133 9.78 25.40 2.16
N GLY A 134 8.61 26.07 2.09
CA GLY A 134 8.38 27.26 1.26
C GLY A 134 7.32 27.11 0.17
N ALA A 135 6.69 25.93 0.02
CA ALA A 135 5.57 25.78 -0.90
C ALA A 135 4.29 26.43 -0.35
N ARG A 136 3.36 26.81 -1.24
CA ARG A 136 2.04 27.30 -0.85
C ARG A 136 0.97 26.34 -1.35
N PHE A 137 -0.07 26.16 -0.54
CA PHE A 137 -1.18 25.26 -0.85
C PHE A 137 -2.52 25.97 -0.81
N GLU A 138 -3.43 25.56 -1.68
CA GLU A 138 -4.85 25.82 -1.61
C GLU A 138 -5.58 24.48 -1.54
N ALA A 139 -6.53 24.35 -0.63
CA ALA A 139 -7.28 23.13 -0.41
C ALA A 139 -8.74 23.46 -0.06
N ALA A 140 -9.65 22.53 -0.26
CA ALA A 140 -11.01 22.63 0.22
C ALA A 140 -11.08 22.63 1.76
N ALA A 141 -12.24 22.95 2.31
CA ALA A 141 -12.47 22.98 3.75
C ALA A 141 -12.04 21.68 4.44
N GLY A 142 -11.29 21.80 5.53
CA GLY A 142 -10.71 20.67 6.27
C GLY A 142 -9.45 20.10 5.62
N ASP A 143 -8.73 20.91 4.85
CA ASP A 143 -7.48 20.54 4.18
C ASP A 143 -7.66 19.33 3.22
N ARG A 144 -8.77 19.29 2.49
CA ARG A 144 -9.15 18.20 1.60
C ARG A 144 -8.95 18.56 0.13
N PRO A 145 -8.86 17.57 -0.78
CA PRO A 145 -8.90 17.84 -2.23
C PRO A 145 -10.19 18.56 -2.67
N PRO A 146 -10.13 19.37 -3.74
CA PRO A 146 -8.98 19.62 -4.61
C PRO A 146 -7.81 20.24 -3.86
N LEU A 147 -6.57 19.83 -4.22
CA LEU A 147 -5.34 20.34 -3.63
C LEU A 147 -4.51 21.02 -4.72
N THR A 148 -4.34 22.34 -4.62
CA THR A 148 -3.44 23.09 -5.51
C THR A 148 -2.12 23.32 -4.79
N VAL A 149 -1.03 22.91 -5.45
CA VAL A 149 0.35 23.14 -5.02
C VAL A 149 0.92 24.27 -5.84
N HIS A 150 1.32 25.36 -5.18
CA HIS A 150 2.13 26.43 -5.76
C HIS A 150 3.58 26.18 -5.33
N GLY A 151 4.33 25.56 -6.21
CA GLY A 151 5.72 25.22 -5.97
C GLY A 151 6.69 26.35 -6.30
N GLY A 152 7.96 26.14 -5.99
CA GLY A 152 9.02 27.10 -6.22
C GLY A 152 10.32 26.71 -5.55
N ARG A 153 11.15 27.70 -5.25
CA ARG A 153 12.42 27.47 -4.54
C ARG A 153 12.13 27.10 -3.09
N LEU A 154 12.48 25.88 -2.73
CA LEU A 154 12.36 25.35 -1.37
C LEU A 154 13.62 25.60 -0.57
N ARG A 155 13.49 25.54 0.77
CA ARG A 155 14.58 25.46 1.74
C ARG A 155 14.64 24.07 2.37
N ALA A 156 15.84 23.60 2.69
CA ALA A 156 16.02 22.35 3.42
C ALA A 156 15.37 22.43 4.80
N LEU A 157 14.84 21.29 5.26
CA LEU A 157 14.09 21.21 6.51
C LEU A 157 14.51 19.97 7.29
N HIS A 158 14.60 20.09 8.63
CA HIS A 158 14.61 18.94 9.52
C HIS A 158 13.22 18.81 10.16
N TYR A 159 12.41 17.87 9.64
CA TYR A 159 11.03 17.68 10.07
C TYR A 159 10.90 16.55 11.09
N ARG A 160 10.02 16.76 12.08
CA ARG A 160 9.64 15.75 13.08
C ARG A 160 8.13 15.65 13.12
N PRO A 161 7.52 14.65 12.46
CA PRO A 161 6.08 14.46 12.49
C PRO A 161 5.61 13.97 13.87
N ASP A 162 4.44 14.42 14.32
CA ASP A 162 3.82 13.96 15.57
C ASP A 162 3.37 12.51 15.52
N VAL A 163 3.00 12.02 14.32
CA VAL A 163 2.55 10.65 14.09
C VAL A 163 3.34 9.98 12.99
N PRO A 164 3.61 8.67 13.10
CA PRO A 164 4.33 7.92 12.07
C PRO A 164 3.60 7.95 10.74
N SER A 165 4.29 8.32 9.65
CA SER A 165 3.70 8.29 8.31
C SER A 165 4.77 8.16 7.23
N ALA A 166 4.83 6.98 6.60
CA ALA A 166 5.73 6.75 5.48
C ALA A 166 5.45 7.66 4.28
N GLN A 167 4.19 8.07 4.06
CA GLN A 167 3.83 8.97 2.95
C GLN A 167 4.30 10.40 3.20
N VAL A 168 4.16 10.90 4.43
CA VAL A 168 4.68 12.23 4.80
C VAL A 168 6.20 12.25 4.71
N LYS A 169 6.89 11.25 5.29
CA LYS A 169 8.33 11.07 5.13
C LYS A 169 8.72 11.11 3.65
N SER A 170 8.06 10.30 2.82
CA SER A 170 8.34 10.23 1.39
C SER A 170 8.17 11.58 0.69
N ALA A 171 7.08 12.32 0.97
CA ALA A 171 6.84 13.63 0.35
C ALA A 171 7.93 14.64 0.72
N VAL A 172 8.34 14.69 1.99
CA VAL A 172 9.41 15.59 2.48
C VAL A 172 10.76 15.21 1.85
N LEU A 173 11.09 13.92 1.76
CA LEU A 173 12.35 13.46 1.13
C LEU A 173 12.38 13.75 -0.37
N LEU A 174 11.25 13.58 -1.09
CA LEU A 174 11.15 13.89 -2.51
C LEU A 174 11.25 15.41 -2.79
N ALA A 175 10.71 16.24 -1.90
CA ALA A 175 10.91 17.68 -1.96
C ALA A 175 12.38 18.04 -1.66
N GLY A 176 12.95 17.44 -0.61
CA GLY A 176 14.33 17.65 -0.20
C GLY A 176 15.36 17.22 -1.24
N LEU A 177 15.07 16.18 -2.03
CA LEU A 177 15.90 15.73 -3.15
C LEU A 177 16.11 16.84 -4.19
N GLN A 178 15.13 17.72 -4.38
CA GLN A 178 15.13 18.82 -5.33
C GLN A 178 15.54 20.16 -4.71
N THR A 179 15.97 20.16 -3.45
CA THR A 179 16.26 21.38 -2.66
C THR A 179 17.73 21.43 -2.30
N GLU A 180 18.39 22.57 -2.42
CA GLU A 180 19.76 22.76 -1.95
C GLU A 180 19.90 22.48 -0.44
N GLY A 181 20.97 21.80 -0.04
CA GLY A 181 21.24 21.43 1.35
C GLY A 181 20.73 20.05 1.74
N THR A 182 20.61 19.79 3.03
CA THR A 182 20.19 18.50 3.58
C THR A 182 18.83 18.60 4.24
N THR A 183 17.86 17.86 3.69
CA THR A 183 16.53 17.69 4.29
C THR A 183 16.48 16.37 5.05
N ALA A 184 15.96 16.41 6.27
CA ALA A 184 15.86 15.22 7.13
C ALA A 184 14.47 15.06 7.74
N VAL A 185 14.08 13.80 7.96
CA VAL A 185 12.89 13.43 8.75
C VAL A 185 13.34 12.55 9.91
N THR A 186 12.92 12.89 11.14
CA THR A 186 13.11 12.01 12.30
C THR A 186 11.75 11.46 12.71
N GLU A 187 11.53 10.17 12.48
CA GLU A 187 10.26 9.52 12.74
C GLU A 187 10.03 9.25 14.23
N PRO A 188 8.80 9.43 14.76
CA PRO A 188 8.47 9.06 16.15
C PRO A 188 8.47 7.54 16.36
N ALA A 189 8.10 6.77 15.34
CA ALA A 189 8.26 5.32 15.25
C ALA A 189 8.64 4.97 13.80
N ALA A 190 9.38 3.86 13.62
CA ALA A 190 9.79 3.42 12.29
C ALA A 190 8.59 3.16 11.38
N THR A 191 8.69 3.60 10.13
CA THR A 191 7.71 3.30 9.09
C THR A 191 8.39 2.60 7.91
N ARG A 192 7.58 2.20 6.91
CA ARG A 192 8.07 1.55 5.68
C ARG A 192 9.17 2.36 5.01
N ASP A 193 10.24 1.69 4.60
CA ASP A 193 11.47 2.28 4.06
C ASP A 193 11.56 2.23 2.52
N HIS A 194 10.44 2.05 1.83
CA HIS A 194 10.41 1.94 0.37
C HIS A 194 11.01 3.16 -0.36
N THR A 195 10.90 4.37 0.20
CA THR A 195 11.48 5.58 -0.42
C THR A 195 12.99 5.57 -0.29
N GLU A 196 13.50 5.18 0.86
CA GLU A 196 14.93 5.06 1.13
C GLU A 196 15.57 4.04 0.18
N ARG A 197 14.94 2.88 0.05
CA ARG A 197 15.40 1.82 -0.89
C ARG A 197 15.31 2.26 -2.35
N ALA A 198 14.20 2.90 -2.72
CA ALA A 198 14.03 3.40 -4.08
C ALA A 198 15.06 4.48 -4.41
N LEU A 199 15.34 5.42 -3.53
CA LEU A 199 16.40 6.43 -3.71
C LEU A 199 17.77 5.78 -3.89
N ALA A 200 18.09 4.77 -3.09
CA ALA A 200 19.35 4.01 -3.21
C ALA A 200 19.43 3.28 -4.56
N ALA A 201 18.33 2.66 -5.01
CA ALA A 201 18.27 1.98 -6.31
C ALA A 201 18.50 2.95 -7.48
N PHE A 202 18.04 4.21 -7.37
CA PHE A 202 18.28 5.26 -8.36
C PHE A 202 19.62 6.01 -8.19
N GLY A 203 20.50 5.53 -7.30
CA GLY A 203 21.87 6.02 -7.14
C GLY A 203 22.05 7.18 -6.14
N VAL A 204 21.01 7.49 -5.37
CA VAL A 204 21.04 8.55 -4.34
C VAL A 204 20.65 7.98 -2.98
N PRO A 205 21.49 7.12 -2.36
CA PRO A 205 21.16 6.55 -1.05
C PRO A 205 21.01 7.65 0.00
N PRO A 206 19.93 7.65 0.79
CA PRO A 206 19.79 8.57 1.93
C PRO A 206 20.75 8.15 3.05
N ALA A 207 21.11 9.13 3.90
CA ALA A 207 21.76 8.82 5.17
C ALA A 207 20.69 8.38 6.19
N VAL A 208 20.88 7.22 6.82
CA VAL A 208 19.97 6.66 7.81
C VAL A 208 20.71 6.48 9.13
N GLU A 209 20.27 7.17 10.15
CA GLU A 209 20.83 7.14 11.51
C GLU A 209 19.69 6.87 12.51
N GLY A 210 19.49 5.61 12.84
CA GLY A 210 18.34 5.18 13.63
C GLY A 210 17.01 5.55 12.94
N ARG A 211 16.25 6.47 13.53
CA ARG A 211 14.97 6.96 12.98
C ARG A 211 15.09 8.26 12.19
N ARG A 212 16.29 8.77 12.03
CA ARG A 212 16.58 9.95 11.23
C ARG A 212 16.98 9.53 9.83
N ILE A 213 16.22 9.98 8.85
CA ILE A 213 16.47 9.74 7.42
C ILE A 213 16.73 11.10 6.77
N ALA A 214 17.84 11.21 6.04
CA ALA A 214 18.25 12.47 5.42
C ALA A 214 18.65 12.30 3.95
N VAL A 215 18.24 13.24 3.12
CA VAL A 215 18.66 13.35 1.72
C VAL A 215 19.42 14.64 1.51
N THR A 216 20.51 14.58 0.75
CA THR A 216 21.20 15.78 0.27
C THR A 216 20.65 16.08 -1.12
N GLY A 217 20.13 17.28 -1.30
CA GLY A 217 19.49 17.69 -2.54
C GLY A 217 20.45 17.93 -3.70
N ALA A 218 19.89 18.20 -4.88
CA ALA A 218 20.60 18.45 -6.13
C ALA A 218 21.48 17.28 -6.63
N ARG A 219 21.32 16.07 -6.07
CA ARG A 219 21.98 14.86 -6.57
C ARG A 219 21.15 14.26 -7.70
N ARG A 220 21.80 13.99 -8.84
CA ARG A 220 21.15 13.44 -10.01
C ARG A 220 20.80 11.96 -9.84
N LEU A 221 19.53 11.65 -10.02
CA LEU A 221 19.06 10.28 -10.16
C LEU A 221 19.44 9.75 -11.54
N GLN A 222 19.72 8.44 -11.61
CA GLN A 222 20.05 7.77 -12.86
C GLN A 222 18.91 6.84 -13.28
N GLY A 223 18.57 6.82 -14.57
CA GLY A 223 17.66 5.83 -15.13
C GLY A 223 18.14 4.40 -14.83
N ARG A 224 17.19 3.50 -14.52
CA ARG A 224 17.46 2.13 -14.07
C ARG A 224 16.49 1.13 -14.65
N ASP A 225 16.98 -0.09 -14.86
CA ASP A 225 16.14 -1.24 -15.11
C ASP A 225 15.88 -1.94 -13.78
N LEU A 226 14.63 -1.94 -13.36
CA LEU A 226 14.20 -2.42 -12.04
C LEU A 226 13.02 -3.38 -12.17
N ARG A 227 12.97 -4.37 -11.27
CA ARG A 227 11.80 -5.23 -11.09
C ARG A 227 11.09 -4.84 -9.79
N VAL A 228 9.78 -4.64 -9.87
CA VAL A 228 8.93 -4.50 -8.69
C VAL A 228 8.65 -5.90 -8.13
N PRO A 229 8.94 -6.17 -6.85
CA PRO A 229 8.56 -7.45 -6.23
C PRO A 229 7.04 -7.57 -6.12
N GLY A 230 6.53 -8.79 -5.98
CA GLY A 230 5.11 -9.03 -5.69
C GLY A 230 4.68 -8.33 -4.40
N ASP A 231 3.47 -7.78 -4.39
CA ASP A 231 2.92 -7.03 -3.25
C ASP A 231 2.60 -7.95 -2.08
N LEU A 232 3.29 -7.79 -0.96
CA LEU A 232 3.04 -8.59 0.25
C LEU A 232 1.65 -8.36 0.82
N SER A 233 1.07 -7.16 0.69
CA SER A 233 -0.34 -6.92 1.07
C SER A 233 -1.32 -7.72 0.20
N SER A 234 -1.03 -7.85 -1.09
CA SER A 234 -1.82 -8.71 -1.99
C SER A 234 -1.60 -10.19 -1.66
N ALA A 235 -0.37 -10.58 -1.35
CA ALA A 235 -0.01 -11.94 -0.92
C ALA A 235 -0.66 -12.35 0.41
N ALA A 236 -0.98 -11.39 1.28
CA ALA A 236 -1.62 -11.66 2.57
C ALA A 236 -2.96 -12.39 2.42
N PHE A 237 -3.74 -12.12 1.38
CA PHE A 237 -5.06 -12.76 1.19
C PHE A 237 -4.94 -14.26 0.87
N PRO A 238 -4.22 -14.72 -0.15
CA PRO A 238 -4.02 -16.15 -0.36
C PRO A 238 -3.24 -16.80 0.79
N ALA A 239 -2.30 -16.09 1.43
CA ALA A 239 -1.59 -16.60 2.60
C ALA A 239 -2.54 -16.90 3.76
N VAL A 240 -3.48 -15.98 4.05
CA VAL A 240 -4.52 -16.19 5.06
C VAL A 240 -5.47 -17.31 4.67
N ALA A 241 -5.87 -17.44 3.41
CA ALA A 241 -6.69 -18.56 2.96
C ALA A 241 -6.01 -19.91 3.25
N ALA A 242 -4.70 -19.99 2.99
CA ALA A 242 -3.93 -21.21 3.28
C ALA A 242 -3.74 -21.46 4.77
N ALA A 243 -3.57 -20.42 5.57
CA ALA A 243 -3.49 -20.53 7.03
C ALA A 243 -4.83 -21.00 7.62
N ALA A 244 -5.96 -20.54 7.06
CA ALA A 244 -7.30 -20.75 7.56
C ALA A 244 -7.86 -22.16 7.29
N LEU A 245 -7.64 -22.70 6.08
CA LEU A 245 -8.31 -23.92 5.60
C LEU A 245 -7.44 -25.16 5.84
N PRO A 246 -7.96 -26.21 6.51
CA PRO A 246 -7.24 -27.46 6.73
C PRO A 246 -6.77 -28.11 5.42
N GLY A 247 -5.55 -28.66 5.41
CA GLY A 247 -4.98 -29.34 4.23
C GLY A 247 -4.52 -28.41 3.12
N SER A 248 -4.50 -27.10 3.36
CA SER A 248 -3.97 -26.11 2.42
C SER A 248 -2.44 -26.07 2.43
N ASP A 249 -1.87 -25.80 1.24
CA ASP A 249 -0.43 -25.63 1.02
C ASP A 249 -0.24 -24.79 -0.25
N ILE A 250 0.17 -23.54 -0.09
CA ILE A 250 0.45 -22.65 -1.20
C ILE A 250 1.88 -22.13 -1.16
N THR A 251 2.41 -21.83 -2.34
CA THR A 251 3.68 -21.14 -2.53
C THR A 251 3.43 -19.84 -3.28
N ILE A 252 3.88 -18.70 -2.73
CA ILE A 252 3.81 -17.38 -3.36
C ILE A 252 5.23 -17.01 -3.78
N GLU A 253 5.45 -16.82 -5.08
CA GLU A 253 6.77 -16.60 -5.66
C GLU A 253 7.03 -15.13 -6.01
N GLY A 254 8.29 -14.69 -5.90
CA GLY A 254 8.72 -13.34 -6.25
C GLY A 254 8.09 -12.22 -5.42
N VAL A 255 7.61 -12.55 -4.22
CA VAL A 255 6.96 -11.59 -3.31
C VAL A 255 7.99 -10.75 -2.56
N GLY A 256 7.68 -9.48 -2.31
CA GLY A 256 8.51 -8.58 -1.52
C GLY A 256 8.65 -9.05 -0.07
N LEU A 257 9.89 -9.19 0.38
CA LEU A 257 10.25 -9.60 1.74
C LEU A 257 11.00 -8.48 2.48
N ASN A 258 10.64 -7.24 2.20
CA ASN A 258 11.15 -6.10 2.95
C ASN A 258 10.84 -6.25 4.44
N PRO A 259 11.85 -6.20 5.35
CA PRO A 259 11.64 -6.33 6.79
C PRO A 259 10.61 -5.34 7.35
N SER A 260 10.56 -4.10 6.83
CA SER A 260 9.58 -3.09 7.26
C SER A 260 8.13 -3.39 6.84
N ARG A 261 7.90 -4.49 6.10
CA ARG A 261 6.59 -4.95 5.59
C ARG A 261 6.23 -6.36 6.04
N SER A 262 7.20 -7.14 6.49
CA SER A 262 7.06 -8.59 6.70
C SER A 262 6.42 -8.98 8.03
N ALA A 263 5.96 -8.02 8.85
CA ALA A 263 5.34 -8.28 10.16
C ALA A 263 4.13 -9.23 10.07
N ILE A 264 3.36 -9.18 8.98
CA ILE A 264 2.25 -10.11 8.72
C ILE A 264 2.68 -11.59 8.83
N LEU A 265 3.88 -11.95 8.38
CA LEU A 265 4.37 -13.32 8.44
C LEU A 265 4.59 -13.78 9.89
N SER A 266 5.03 -12.88 10.77
CA SER A 266 5.14 -13.14 12.20
C SER A 266 3.77 -13.30 12.84
N VAL A 267 2.80 -12.45 12.47
CA VAL A 267 1.43 -12.55 12.97
C VAL A 267 0.77 -13.85 12.52
N LEU A 268 0.97 -14.30 11.27
CA LEU A 268 0.47 -15.60 10.81
C LEU A 268 1.06 -16.77 11.62
N ARG A 269 2.36 -16.70 11.97
CA ARG A 269 2.98 -17.71 12.86
C ARG A 269 2.37 -17.67 14.27
N ARG A 270 2.09 -16.47 14.80
CA ARG A 270 1.39 -16.32 16.10
C ARG A 270 -0.01 -16.92 16.06
N PHE A 271 -0.70 -16.83 14.92
CA PHE A 271 -1.96 -17.55 14.68
C PHE A 271 -1.79 -19.07 14.58
N GLY A 272 -0.57 -19.59 14.52
CA GLY A 272 -0.29 -21.03 14.40
C GLY A 272 -0.12 -21.53 12.97
N ALA A 273 -0.16 -20.66 11.96
CA ALA A 273 0.14 -21.05 10.59
C ALA A 273 1.61 -21.46 10.42
N ILE A 274 1.87 -22.44 9.57
CA ILE A 274 3.23 -22.86 9.22
C ILE A 274 3.69 -21.98 8.05
N VAL A 275 4.64 -21.09 8.31
CA VAL A 275 5.12 -20.08 7.36
C VAL A 275 6.62 -20.22 7.16
N ASP A 276 7.01 -20.63 5.95
CA ASP A 276 8.40 -20.67 5.50
C ASP A 276 8.62 -19.51 4.50
N ALA A 277 9.58 -18.63 4.77
CA ALA A 277 9.90 -17.50 3.92
C ALA A 277 11.40 -17.47 3.63
N GLN A 278 11.76 -17.34 2.34
CA GLN A 278 13.13 -17.33 1.89
C GLN A 278 13.37 -16.20 0.91
N VAL A 279 14.30 -15.31 1.21
CA VAL A 279 14.79 -14.30 0.27
C VAL A 279 15.65 -14.99 -0.78
N THR A 280 15.24 -14.89 -2.04
CA THR A 280 15.96 -15.47 -3.19
C THR A 280 16.66 -14.41 -4.03
N GLU A 281 16.14 -13.17 -3.99
CA GLU A 281 16.67 -12.03 -4.71
C GLU A 281 16.92 -10.90 -3.70
N PRO A 282 18.15 -10.71 -3.22
CA PRO A 282 18.45 -9.60 -2.30
C PRO A 282 18.30 -8.23 -2.96
N GLY A 283 18.32 -8.19 -4.30
CA GLY A 283 17.97 -7.06 -5.14
C GLY A 283 18.83 -5.80 -4.94
N SER A 284 18.82 -4.93 -5.95
CA SER A 284 19.42 -3.58 -5.85
C SER A 284 18.50 -2.55 -5.13
N GLY A 285 17.35 -2.97 -4.64
CA GLY A 285 16.38 -2.10 -3.97
C GLY A 285 15.54 -2.88 -2.97
N GLU A 286 14.46 -3.50 -3.42
CA GLU A 286 13.56 -4.28 -2.57
C GLU A 286 13.91 -5.76 -2.61
N PRO A 287 14.12 -6.42 -1.45
CA PRO A 287 14.34 -7.86 -1.42
C PRO A 287 13.09 -8.62 -1.82
N ALA A 288 13.23 -9.64 -2.65
CA ALA A 288 12.16 -10.52 -3.06
C ALA A 288 12.48 -11.99 -2.76
N GLY A 289 11.44 -12.81 -2.69
CA GLY A 289 11.63 -14.22 -2.41
C GLY A 289 10.36 -15.04 -2.51
N THR A 290 10.38 -16.17 -1.84
CA THR A 290 9.27 -17.14 -1.85
C THR A 290 8.72 -17.30 -0.44
N ILE A 291 7.39 -17.35 -0.33
CA ILE A 291 6.69 -17.68 0.91
C ILE A 291 5.88 -18.95 0.67
N ARG A 292 6.06 -19.97 1.52
CA ARG A 292 5.18 -21.14 1.59
C ARG A 292 4.35 -21.09 2.85
N ILE A 293 3.04 -21.21 2.72
CA ILE A 293 2.10 -21.17 3.82
C ILE A 293 1.27 -22.46 3.83
N ARG A 294 1.17 -23.06 5.04
CA ARG A 294 0.35 -24.24 5.29
C ARG A 294 -0.53 -23.99 6.52
N HIS A 295 -1.69 -24.64 6.53
CA HIS A 295 -2.56 -24.63 7.70
C HIS A 295 -1.85 -25.22 8.91
N GLY A 296 -2.10 -24.63 10.07
CA GLY A 296 -1.73 -25.12 11.38
C GLY A 296 -2.88 -24.91 12.37
N ARG A 297 -2.73 -25.37 13.61
CA ARG A 297 -3.74 -25.14 14.65
C ARG A 297 -3.82 -23.66 14.96
N LEU A 298 -5.00 -23.05 14.72
CA LEU A 298 -5.19 -21.63 14.96
C LEU A 298 -5.31 -21.30 16.44
N GLU A 299 -4.53 -20.30 16.87
CA GLU A 299 -4.44 -19.81 18.26
C GLU A 299 -4.96 -18.35 18.32
N ALA A 300 -5.32 -17.90 19.52
CA ALA A 300 -5.74 -16.50 19.73
C ALA A 300 -4.56 -15.54 19.58
N VAL A 301 -4.80 -14.40 18.94
CA VAL A 301 -3.77 -13.37 18.75
C VAL A 301 -4.27 -12.02 19.27
N GLU A 302 -3.39 -11.31 19.95
CA GLU A 302 -3.58 -9.92 20.33
C GLU A 302 -2.64 -9.01 19.51
N ILE A 303 -3.18 -7.96 18.91
CA ILE A 303 -2.43 -6.90 18.22
C ILE A 303 -2.48 -5.66 19.10
N LEU A 304 -1.34 -5.30 19.64
CA LEU A 304 -1.17 -4.14 20.51
C LEU A 304 -0.97 -2.86 19.68
N PRO A 305 -1.15 -1.66 20.27
CA PRO A 305 -0.94 -0.39 19.58
C PRO A 305 0.45 -0.25 18.94
N VAL A 306 1.48 -0.87 19.51
CA VAL A 306 2.86 -0.86 19.00
C VAL A 306 3.01 -1.69 17.71
N ASP A 307 2.21 -2.73 17.53
CA ASP A 307 2.23 -3.63 16.37
C ASP A 307 1.45 -3.04 15.17
N VAL A 308 0.45 -2.19 15.46
CA VAL A 308 -0.51 -1.70 14.47
C VAL A 308 0.15 -1.04 13.27
N PRO A 309 1.14 -0.14 13.39
CA PRO A 309 1.76 0.52 12.23
C PRO A 309 2.35 -0.45 11.21
N GLU A 310 2.80 -1.62 11.64
CA GLU A 310 3.45 -2.63 10.80
C GLU A 310 2.45 -3.49 10.03
N VAL A 311 1.21 -3.66 10.55
CA VAL A 311 0.19 -4.58 10.01
C VAL A 311 -1.16 -3.92 9.73
N ILE A 312 -1.28 -2.60 9.86
CA ILE A 312 -2.55 -1.87 9.79
C ILE A 312 -3.34 -2.16 8.50
N ASP A 313 -2.65 -2.33 7.39
CA ASP A 313 -3.27 -2.61 6.10
C ASP A 313 -3.72 -4.07 5.96
N GLU A 314 -3.19 -4.98 6.76
CA GLU A 314 -3.49 -6.41 6.77
C GLU A 314 -4.50 -6.79 7.87
N LEU A 315 -4.84 -5.87 8.80
CA LEU A 315 -5.84 -6.12 9.85
C LEU A 315 -7.19 -6.65 9.33
N PRO A 316 -7.74 -6.18 8.20
CA PRO A 316 -8.98 -6.73 7.66
C PRO A 316 -8.90 -8.22 7.32
N VAL A 317 -7.83 -8.68 6.68
CA VAL A 317 -7.69 -10.10 6.33
C VAL A 317 -7.29 -10.96 7.53
N LEU A 318 -6.59 -10.41 8.52
CA LEU A 318 -6.33 -11.08 9.80
C LEU A 318 -7.61 -11.25 10.62
N ALA A 319 -8.53 -10.28 10.54
CA ALA A 319 -9.87 -10.42 11.10
C ALA A 319 -10.65 -11.57 10.44
N ALA A 320 -10.55 -11.70 9.11
CA ALA A 320 -11.12 -12.84 8.40
C ALA A 320 -10.50 -14.18 8.89
N LEU A 321 -9.17 -14.26 9.07
CA LEU A 321 -8.51 -15.46 9.62
C LEU A 321 -9.06 -15.85 10.98
N ALA A 322 -9.28 -14.88 11.86
CA ALA A 322 -9.77 -15.11 13.22
C ALA A 322 -11.15 -15.76 13.27
N THR A 323 -11.98 -15.64 12.21
CA THR A 323 -13.28 -16.31 12.13
C THR A 323 -13.18 -17.81 11.92
N PHE A 324 -12.03 -18.34 11.47
CA PHE A 324 -11.81 -19.78 11.28
C PHE A 324 -11.37 -20.47 12.59
N GLY A 325 -10.87 -19.71 13.57
CA GLY A 325 -10.43 -20.22 14.86
C GLY A 325 -9.46 -19.27 15.56
N GLY A 326 -9.14 -19.55 16.82
CA GLY A 326 -8.25 -18.75 17.67
C GLY A 326 -8.87 -17.42 18.12
N GLY A 327 -9.35 -16.61 17.22
CA GLY A 327 -9.84 -15.25 17.50
C GLY A 327 -8.74 -14.20 17.48
N ILE A 328 -9.14 -12.91 17.48
CA ILE A 328 -8.22 -11.76 17.51
C ILE A 328 -8.78 -10.62 18.35
N THR A 329 -7.91 -9.93 19.07
CA THR A 329 -8.18 -8.62 19.68
C THR A 329 -7.21 -7.60 19.15
N VAL A 330 -7.72 -6.47 18.66
CA VAL A 330 -6.93 -5.36 18.11
C VAL A 330 -7.26 -4.10 18.90
N SER A 331 -6.21 -3.33 19.26
CA SER A 331 -6.31 -2.03 19.90
C SER A 331 -5.34 -1.04 19.28
N GLY A 332 -5.60 0.27 19.39
CA GLY A 332 -4.74 1.33 18.84
C GLY A 332 -4.83 1.52 17.33
N ALA A 333 -5.84 0.96 16.66
CA ALA A 333 -6.01 1.00 15.21
C ALA A 333 -7.01 2.07 14.73
N ALA A 334 -7.22 3.17 15.49
CA ALA A 334 -8.18 4.23 15.16
C ALA A 334 -7.98 4.82 13.74
N GLU A 335 -6.76 4.78 13.20
CA GLU A 335 -6.47 5.25 11.84
C GLU A 335 -7.20 4.44 10.76
N LEU A 336 -7.67 3.22 11.04
CA LEU A 336 -8.52 2.45 10.12
C LEU A 336 -9.85 3.13 9.80
N ARG A 337 -10.36 4.00 10.71
CA ARG A 337 -11.63 4.70 10.51
C ARG A 337 -11.58 5.81 9.45
N VAL A 338 -10.39 6.27 9.10
CA VAL A 338 -10.17 7.37 8.15
C VAL A 338 -9.43 6.92 6.88
N LYS A 339 -9.50 5.62 6.57
CA LYS A 339 -8.97 5.04 5.32
C LYS A 339 -9.99 5.21 4.17
N GLU A 340 -10.06 4.26 3.25
CA GLU A 340 -11.00 4.24 2.11
C GLU A 340 -12.46 4.21 2.57
N SER A 341 -12.71 3.55 3.69
CA SER A 341 -13.96 3.49 4.44
C SER A 341 -13.66 3.61 5.94
N ASP A 342 -14.66 3.67 6.81
CA ASP A 342 -14.49 3.29 8.21
C ASP A 342 -14.30 1.76 8.27
N ARG A 343 -13.03 1.34 8.11
CA ARG A 343 -12.69 -0.08 8.02
C ARG A 343 -13.08 -0.88 9.25
N ILE A 344 -13.11 -0.26 10.44
CA ILE A 344 -13.52 -0.96 11.66
C ILE A 344 -15.02 -1.26 11.62
N ALA A 345 -15.86 -0.24 11.45
CA ALA A 345 -17.30 -0.40 11.44
C ALA A 345 -17.76 -1.31 10.29
N THR A 346 -17.24 -1.08 9.08
CA THR A 346 -17.60 -1.84 7.89
C THR A 346 -17.18 -3.31 7.98
N LEU A 347 -15.94 -3.57 8.42
CA LEU A 347 -15.42 -4.94 8.59
C LEU A 347 -16.26 -5.72 9.58
N ILE A 348 -16.48 -5.15 10.76
CA ILE A 348 -17.23 -5.83 11.83
C ILE A 348 -18.69 -6.03 11.44
N GLY A 349 -19.32 -5.03 10.80
CA GLY A 349 -20.68 -5.16 10.26
C GLY A 349 -20.80 -6.29 9.25
N GLY A 350 -19.87 -6.37 8.28
CA GLY A 350 -19.87 -7.41 7.27
C GLY A 350 -19.61 -8.81 7.84
N LEU A 351 -18.65 -8.96 8.75
CA LEU A 351 -18.37 -10.26 9.39
C LEU A 351 -19.53 -10.72 10.26
N ARG A 352 -20.21 -9.81 10.99
CA ARG A 352 -21.44 -10.13 11.73
C ARG A 352 -22.57 -10.58 10.81
N ALA A 353 -22.75 -9.94 9.66
CA ALA A 353 -23.71 -10.34 8.66
C ALA A 353 -23.44 -11.76 8.10
N MET A 354 -22.18 -12.21 8.14
CA MET A 354 -21.79 -13.57 7.82
C MET A 354 -21.87 -14.55 9.00
N GLY A 355 -22.28 -14.09 10.20
CA GLY A 355 -22.46 -14.92 11.39
C GLY A 355 -21.24 -14.94 12.34
N ALA A 356 -20.29 -14.02 12.22
CA ALA A 356 -19.17 -13.92 13.14
C ALA A 356 -19.60 -13.34 14.51
N ASP A 357 -18.99 -13.83 15.58
CA ASP A 357 -19.01 -13.22 16.91
C ASP A 357 -17.89 -12.17 16.99
N ALA A 358 -18.26 -10.92 16.75
CA ALA A 358 -17.32 -9.83 16.62
C ALA A 358 -17.83 -8.56 17.31
N ASP A 359 -16.95 -7.82 17.97
CA ASP A 359 -17.24 -6.54 18.61
C ASP A 359 -16.38 -5.42 18.06
N GLU A 360 -17.04 -4.32 17.73
CA GLU A 360 -16.42 -3.06 17.35
C GLU A 360 -15.96 -2.31 18.61
N ARG A 361 -14.80 -1.63 18.50
CA ARG A 361 -14.27 -0.71 19.51
C ARG A 361 -13.91 0.63 18.85
N PRO A 362 -13.80 1.74 19.59
CA PRO A 362 -13.43 3.04 19.01
C PRO A 362 -12.11 3.00 18.23
N ASP A 363 -11.14 2.24 18.69
CA ASP A 363 -9.78 2.15 18.15
C ASP A 363 -9.36 0.72 17.76
N GLY A 364 -10.34 -0.17 17.50
CA GLY A 364 -10.05 -1.56 17.15
C GLY A 364 -11.27 -2.46 17.14
N PHE A 365 -11.06 -3.74 17.37
CA PHE A 365 -12.13 -4.74 17.37
C PHE A 365 -11.70 -6.02 18.09
N THR A 366 -12.70 -6.85 18.42
CA THR A 366 -12.47 -8.22 18.90
C THR A 366 -13.29 -9.18 18.05
N ILE A 367 -12.68 -10.28 17.61
CA ILE A 367 -13.38 -11.41 16.98
C ILE A 367 -13.10 -12.65 17.83
N ARG A 368 -14.18 -13.30 18.25
CA ARG A 368 -14.11 -14.53 19.03
C ARG A 368 -14.21 -15.75 18.11
N PRO A 369 -13.68 -16.89 18.51
CA PRO A 369 -13.80 -18.11 17.73
C PRO A 369 -15.27 -18.41 17.42
N THR A 370 -15.60 -18.54 16.16
CA THR A 370 -16.93 -18.92 15.68
C THR A 370 -16.89 -20.36 15.17
N ARG A 371 -17.94 -21.13 15.39
CA ARG A 371 -17.93 -22.53 14.96
C ARG A 371 -17.84 -22.65 13.45
N ARG A 372 -18.60 -21.84 12.71
CA ARG A 372 -18.50 -21.56 11.26
C ARG A 372 -19.33 -20.34 10.91
N LEU A 373 -18.89 -19.58 9.94
CA LEU A 373 -19.70 -18.54 9.32
C LEU A 373 -20.86 -19.19 8.53
N THR A 374 -21.99 -18.49 8.45
CA THR A 374 -23.17 -18.98 7.67
C THR A 374 -23.09 -18.61 6.19
N GLY A 375 -22.28 -17.60 5.85
CA GLY A 375 -22.37 -16.89 4.58
C GLY A 375 -23.45 -15.82 4.62
N GLY A 376 -23.81 -15.23 3.48
CA GLY A 376 -24.84 -14.19 3.40
C GLY A 376 -24.53 -13.09 2.39
N GLN A 377 -24.98 -11.88 2.67
CA GLN A 377 -24.72 -10.70 1.85
C GLN A 377 -23.79 -9.74 2.57
N VAL A 378 -22.78 -9.26 1.87
CA VAL A 378 -21.83 -8.26 2.37
C VAL A 378 -21.65 -7.15 1.35
N ASP A 379 -21.28 -5.96 1.82
CA ASP A 379 -20.93 -4.82 0.97
C ASP A 379 -19.47 -4.45 1.23
N ALA A 380 -18.71 -4.27 0.16
CA ALA A 380 -17.32 -3.82 0.23
C ALA A 380 -17.20 -2.33 0.55
N HIS A 381 -18.27 -1.56 0.43
CA HIS A 381 -18.31 -0.10 0.65
C HIS A 381 -17.18 0.66 -0.07
N GLY A 382 -16.84 0.24 -1.30
CA GLY A 382 -15.77 0.87 -2.08
C GLY A 382 -14.35 0.60 -1.56
N ASP A 383 -14.18 -0.34 -0.61
CA ASP A 383 -12.87 -0.68 -0.04
C ASP A 383 -12.40 -2.04 -0.53
N HIS A 384 -11.35 -2.04 -1.36
CA HIS A 384 -10.78 -3.23 -1.97
C HIS A 384 -10.23 -4.25 -0.94
N ARG A 385 -9.74 -3.79 0.22
CA ARG A 385 -9.24 -4.69 1.27
C ARG A 385 -10.38 -5.41 1.99
N LEU A 386 -11.51 -4.73 2.18
CA LEU A 386 -12.70 -5.35 2.74
C LEU A 386 -13.31 -6.36 1.77
N ALA A 387 -13.38 -6.01 0.47
CA ALA A 387 -13.84 -6.95 -0.55
C ALA A 387 -13.03 -8.26 -0.51
N MET A 388 -11.69 -8.16 -0.51
CA MET A 388 -10.82 -9.32 -0.45
C MET A 388 -10.90 -10.06 0.89
N ALA A 389 -11.01 -9.35 2.02
CA ALA A 389 -11.13 -9.97 3.33
C ALA A 389 -12.43 -10.76 3.48
N PHE A 390 -13.56 -10.21 3.03
CA PHE A 390 -14.83 -10.92 3.00
C PHE A 390 -14.80 -12.12 2.06
N ALA A 391 -14.11 -12.02 0.93
CA ALA A 391 -13.91 -13.15 0.04
C ALA A 391 -13.15 -14.30 0.72
N ILE A 392 -12.10 -14.00 1.47
CA ILE A 392 -11.37 -15.02 2.25
C ILE A 392 -12.24 -15.59 3.36
N ALA A 393 -12.97 -14.76 4.13
CA ALA A 393 -13.90 -15.23 5.15
C ALA A 393 -14.97 -16.18 4.59
N ALA A 394 -15.49 -15.88 3.39
CA ALA A 394 -16.50 -16.67 2.71
C ALA A 394 -16.03 -18.11 2.36
N LEU A 395 -14.73 -18.34 2.20
CA LEU A 395 -14.21 -19.69 1.93
C LEU A 395 -14.52 -20.68 3.08
N GLY A 396 -14.61 -20.19 4.34
CA GLY A 396 -14.92 -21.03 5.50
C GLY A 396 -16.41 -21.09 5.87
N ALA A 397 -17.28 -20.40 5.11
CA ALA A 397 -18.71 -20.37 5.40
C ALA A 397 -19.41 -21.72 5.09
N THR A 398 -20.58 -21.94 5.66
CA THR A 398 -21.41 -23.13 5.36
C THR A 398 -22.25 -22.96 4.11
N GLY A 399 -22.48 -21.72 3.68
CA GLY A 399 -23.24 -21.37 2.48
C GLY A 399 -22.52 -20.30 1.64
N PRO A 400 -23.03 -20.01 0.44
CA PRO A 400 -22.43 -19.02 -0.45
C PRO A 400 -22.57 -17.60 0.13
N THR A 401 -21.61 -16.73 -0.23
CA THR A 401 -21.63 -15.32 0.11
C THR A 401 -21.77 -14.48 -1.16
N SER A 402 -22.72 -13.58 -1.21
CA SER A 402 -22.82 -12.55 -2.24
C SER A 402 -22.17 -11.25 -1.75
N MET A 403 -21.53 -10.54 -2.66
CA MET A 403 -20.81 -9.31 -2.34
C MET A 403 -21.19 -8.21 -3.32
N THR A 404 -21.63 -7.06 -2.77
CA THR A 404 -21.81 -5.81 -3.52
C THR A 404 -20.46 -5.09 -3.60
N GLY A 405 -20.15 -4.47 -4.75
CA GLY A 405 -18.90 -3.70 -4.95
C GLY A 405 -17.66 -4.58 -5.03
N ALA A 406 -17.76 -5.85 -5.42
CA ALA A 406 -16.63 -6.78 -5.51
C ALA A 406 -15.56 -6.36 -6.54
N ASP A 407 -15.94 -5.57 -7.54
CA ASP A 407 -15.08 -5.03 -8.60
C ASP A 407 -14.04 -4.03 -8.08
N VAL A 408 -14.25 -3.48 -6.90
CA VAL A 408 -13.30 -2.55 -6.26
C VAL A 408 -11.91 -3.19 -6.02
N VAL A 409 -11.78 -4.51 -6.04
CA VAL A 409 -10.48 -5.19 -5.94
C VAL A 409 -9.51 -4.75 -7.05
N ALA A 410 -10.04 -4.27 -8.20
CA ALA A 410 -9.25 -3.75 -9.31
C ALA A 410 -8.41 -2.50 -8.97
N VAL A 411 -8.68 -1.85 -7.84
CA VAL A 411 -7.88 -0.73 -7.34
C VAL A 411 -6.44 -1.18 -7.02
N SER A 412 -6.26 -2.39 -6.49
CA SER A 412 -4.94 -2.92 -6.10
C SER A 412 -4.63 -4.30 -6.66
N TYR A 413 -5.60 -5.18 -6.79
CA TYR A 413 -5.41 -6.57 -7.25
C TYR A 413 -6.48 -6.98 -8.28
N PRO A 414 -6.39 -6.51 -9.54
CA PRO A 414 -7.42 -6.78 -10.55
C PRO A 414 -7.68 -8.28 -10.81
N GLY A 415 -6.67 -9.14 -10.66
CA GLY A 415 -6.75 -10.59 -10.87
C GLY A 415 -7.19 -11.40 -9.65
N PHE A 416 -7.54 -10.77 -8.52
CA PHE A 416 -7.74 -11.45 -7.23
C PHE A 416 -8.68 -12.66 -7.28
N PHE A 417 -9.88 -12.51 -7.83
CA PHE A 417 -10.85 -13.61 -7.87
C PHE A 417 -10.40 -14.75 -8.77
N ALA A 418 -9.81 -14.45 -9.93
CA ALA A 418 -9.27 -15.46 -10.83
C ALA A 418 -8.13 -16.26 -10.19
N ASP A 419 -7.26 -15.59 -9.45
CA ASP A 419 -6.15 -16.22 -8.73
C ASP A 419 -6.65 -17.03 -7.53
N LEU A 420 -7.66 -16.55 -6.83
CA LEU A 420 -8.31 -17.30 -5.75
C LEU A 420 -8.96 -18.58 -6.28
N ASP A 421 -9.64 -18.50 -7.43
CA ASP A 421 -10.28 -19.67 -8.06
C ASP A 421 -9.25 -20.72 -8.54
N LYS A 422 -8.08 -20.30 -9.05
CA LYS A 422 -6.98 -21.21 -9.38
C LYS A 422 -6.43 -22.00 -8.19
N LEU A 423 -6.46 -21.41 -7.00
CA LEU A 423 -5.95 -22.04 -5.77
C LEU A 423 -6.96 -22.95 -5.09
N ARG A 424 -8.25 -22.78 -5.37
CA ARG A 424 -9.33 -23.58 -4.73
C ARG A 424 -9.27 -25.03 -5.17
N ALA A 425 -9.31 -25.93 -4.18
CA ALA A 425 -9.35 -27.40 -4.33
C ALA A 425 -10.68 -27.96 -3.80
#